data_4d0215f20681050d296fcbfcb678dd55
#
_entry.id   4d0215f20681050d296fcbfcb678dd55
#
_cell.length_a   1.000
_cell.length_b   1.000
_cell.length_c   1.000
_cell.angle_alpha   90.00
_cell.angle_beta   90.00
_cell.angle_gamma   90.00
#
_symmetry.space_group_name_H-M   'P 1'
#
loop_
_entity.id
_entity.type
_entity.pdbx_description
1 polymer ?
#
loop_
_entity_poly.entity_id
_entity_poly.type
_entity_poly.pdbx_seq_one_letter_code
_entity_poly.pdbx_strand_id
1 'polypeptide(L)'
;MHVYLETERLILRRLVPEDVDAITALDADPAVMRYVTGGLPTPRDEIRDDYLPAWLAYYERGDRYGFWAAVERRTGGFLGWFHLRPGPDDPDDEPELGYRLVASAWGRGYATEGSRALIRKAFIDLGVRRVYATTMVVNVGSWRVMEKVGMRYQGLADYYGLNGLKKYVAERRWWSAPLGP
;
A
#
# COMPACT_ATOMS: atom_id res chain seq x y z
N MET A 1 9.07 -18.34 4.62
CA MET A 1 8.60 -16.93 4.46
C MET A 1 9.24 -16.37 3.19
N HIS A 2 8.46 -15.91 2.21
CA HIS A 2 8.98 -15.28 1.00
C HIS A 2 9.09 -13.76 1.20
N VAL A 3 10.30 -13.24 1.32
CA VAL A 3 10.58 -11.81 1.48
C VAL A 3 10.63 -11.16 0.10
N TYR A 4 9.83 -10.13 -0.10
CA TYR A 4 9.78 -9.35 -1.34
C TYR A 4 10.75 -8.16 -1.30
N LEU A 5 10.83 -7.50 -0.16
CA LEU A 5 11.60 -6.27 0.02
C LEU A 5 11.91 -6.06 1.50
N GLU A 6 13.11 -5.60 1.80
CA GLU A 6 13.49 -5.17 3.15
C GLU A 6 13.90 -3.70 3.18
N THR A 7 13.62 -3.06 4.31
CA THR A 7 14.08 -1.71 4.62
C THR A 7 14.82 -1.73 5.97
N GLU A 8 15.16 -0.58 6.51
CA GLU A 8 15.77 -0.50 7.83
C GLU A 8 14.91 -1.12 8.93
N ARG A 9 13.58 -0.86 8.89
CA ARG A 9 12.65 -1.25 9.95
C ARG A 9 11.54 -2.20 9.51
N LEU A 10 11.34 -2.41 8.21
CA LEU A 10 10.26 -3.23 7.66
C LEU A 10 10.80 -4.43 6.88
N ILE A 11 10.04 -5.51 6.95
CA ILE A 11 10.06 -6.62 6.00
C ILE A 11 8.72 -6.63 5.29
N LEU A 12 8.71 -6.49 3.96
CA LEU A 12 7.54 -6.76 3.14
C LEU A 12 7.66 -8.19 2.61
N ARG A 13 6.75 -9.06 3.06
CA ARG A 13 6.72 -10.46 2.65
C ARG A 13 5.41 -10.80 1.96
N ARG A 14 5.39 -11.87 1.18
CA ARG A 14 4.11 -12.39 0.67
C ARG A 14 3.16 -12.65 1.83
N LEU A 15 1.89 -12.31 1.61
CA LEU A 15 0.80 -12.74 2.48
C LEU A 15 0.66 -14.27 2.40
N VAL A 16 0.15 -14.85 3.46
CA VAL A 16 -0.18 -16.27 3.56
C VAL A 16 -1.59 -16.43 4.12
N PRO A 17 -2.27 -17.59 3.96
CA PRO A 17 -3.62 -17.79 4.48
C PRO A 17 -3.76 -17.51 5.98
N GLU A 18 -2.70 -17.74 6.76
CA GLU A 18 -2.64 -17.53 8.20
C GLU A 18 -2.68 -16.04 8.59
N ASP A 19 -2.45 -15.11 7.66
CA ASP A 19 -2.55 -13.66 7.90
C ASP A 19 -4.01 -13.18 8.05
N VAL A 20 -5.00 -14.02 7.79
CA VAL A 20 -6.42 -13.67 7.87
C VAL A 20 -6.80 -13.02 9.21
N ASP A 21 -6.30 -13.54 10.32
CA ASP A 21 -6.62 -13.02 11.65
C ASP A 21 -5.96 -11.65 11.91
N ALA A 22 -4.74 -11.46 11.44
CA ALA A 22 -4.04 -10.19 11.53
C ALA A 22 -4.69 -9.10 10.66
N ILE A 23 -5.15 -9.45 9.46
CA ILE A 23 -5.89 -8.55 8.57
C ILE A 23 -7.26 -8.23 9.16
N THR A 24 -7.95 -9.22 9.74
CA THR A 24 -9.23 -9.01 10.42
C THR A 24 -9.08 -8.05 11.60
N ALA A 25 -8.05 -8.22 12.42
CA ALA A 25 -7.77 -7.33 13.54
C ALA A 25 -7.44 -5.90 13.08
N LEU A 26 -6.72 -5.74 11.96
CA LEU A 26 -6.43 -4.45 11.33
C LEU A 26 -7.72 -3.76 10.89
N ASP A 27 -8.60 -4.49 10.20
CA ASP A 27 -9.86 -3.96 9.65
C ASP A 27 -10.98 -3.84 10.70
N ALA A 28 -10.79 -4.40 11.90
CA ALA A 28 -11.70 -4.20 13.03
C ALA A 28 -11.52 -2.83 13.72
N ASP A 29 -10.41 -2.12 13.46
CA ASP A 29 -10.17 -0.80 14.03
C ASP A 29 -10.93 0.28 13.24
N PRO A 30 -11.96 0.96 13.83
CA PRO A 30 -12.71 1.99 13.14
C PRO A 30 -11.85 3.19 12.70
N ALA A 31 -10.75 3.46 13.39
CA ALA A 31 -9.84 4.54 13.00
C ALA A 31 -9.12 4.19 11.69
N VAL A 32 -8.70 2.95 11.54
CA VAL A 32 -8.07 2.42 10.30
C VAL A 32 -9.06 2.44 9.15
N MET A 33 -10.29 1.97 9.40
CA MET A 33 -11.32 1.82 8.38
C MET A 33 -12.10 3.11 8.08
N ARG A 34 -11.83 4.20 8.81
CA ARG A 34 -12.55 5.47 8.69
C ARG A 34 -12.68 6.00 7.26
N TYR A 35 -11.62 5.87 6.47
CA TYR A 35 -11.55 6.37 5.09
C TYR A 35 -11.68 5.25 4.04
N VAL A 36 -12.06 4.06 4.46
CA VAL A 36 -12.25 2.89 3.58
C VAL A 36 -13.73 2.52 3.53
N THR A 37 -14.32 2.22 4.68
CA THR A 37 -15.72 1.78 4.83
C THR A 37 -16.55 2.73 5.71
N GLY A 38 -16.02 3.91 6.06
CA GLY A 38 -16.64 4.80 7.03
C GLY A 38 -16.48 4.33 8.49
N GLY A 39 -15.51 3.44 8.75
CA GLY A 39 -15.23 2.89 10.08
C GLY A 39 -15.90 1.55 10.37
N LEU A 40 -16.61 0.98 9.40
CA LEU A 40 -17.18 -0.36 9.54
C LEU A 40 -16.10 -1.42 9.34
N PRO A 41 -16.06 -2.47 10.16
CA PRO A 41 -15.10 -3.56 10.00
C PRO A 41 -15.39 -4.37 8.74
N THR A 42 -14.36 -4.92 8.11
CA THR A 42 -14.52 -5.96 7.11
C THR A 42 -14.77 -7.29 7.81
N PRO A 43 -15.86 -8.03 7.50
CA PRO A 43 -16.11 -9.34 8.09
C PRO A 43 -14.95 -10.32 7.84
N ARG A 44 -14.63 -11.15 8.84
CA ARG A 44 -13.53 -12.12 8.75
C ARG A 44 -13.69 -13.13 7.62
N ASP A 45 -14.92 -13.58 7.37
CA ASP A 45 -15.24 -14.49 6.29
C ASP A 45 -15.05 -13.84 4.92
N GLU A 46 -15.41 -12.58 4.74
CA GLU A 46 -15.13 -11.82 3.51
C GLU A 46 -13.61 -11.67 3.28
N ILE A 47 -12.82 -11.42 4.34
CA ILE A 47 -11.36 -11.39 4.21
C ILE A 47 -10.82 -12.75 3.82
N ARG A 48 -11.31 -13.84 4.46
CA ARG A 48 -10.85 -15.22 4.23
C ARG A 48 -11.21 -15.74 2.84
N ASP A 49 -12.45 -15.46 2.40
CA ASP A 49 -13.03 -16.15 1.23
C ASP A 49 -12.92 -15.32 -0.06
N ASP A 50 -12.81 -13.97 0.07
CA ASP A 50 -12.78 -13.08 -1.09
C ASP A 50 -11.45 -12.32 -1.21
N TYR A 51 -11.11 -11.47 -0.22
CA TYR A 51 -9.95 -10.57 -0.38
C TYR A 51 -8.62 -11.29 -0.36
N LEU A 52 -8.37 -12.13 0.63
CA LEU A 52 -7.06 -12.78 0.78
C LEU A 52 -6.76 -13.72 -0.40
N PRO A 53 -7.69 -14.57 -0.88
CA PRO A 53 -7.48 -15.36 -2.09
C PRO A 53 -7.17 -14.51 -3.33
N ALA A 54 -7.91 -13.41 -3.53
CA ALA A 54 -7.67 -12.50 -4.63
C ALA A 54 -6.26 -11.84 -4.56
N TRP A 55 -5.78 -11.52 -3.36
CA TRP A 55 -4.43 -10.99 -3.17
C TRP A 55 -3.34 -12.04 -3.37
N LEU A 56 -3.57 -13.27 -2.93
CA LEU A 56 -2.64 -14.39 -3.14
C LEU A 56 -2.49 -14.77 -4.61
N ALA A 57 -3.56 -14.65 -5.41
CA ALA A 57 -3.55 -14.94 -6.84
C ALA A 57 -2.58 -14.04 -7.65
N TYR A 58 -2.19 -12.87 -7.11
CA TYR A 58 -1.14 -12.06 -7.76
C TYR A 58 0.18 -12.80 -7.86
N TYR A 59 0.52 -13.64 -6.88
CA TYR A 59 1.81 -14.34 -6.84
C TYR A 59 1.95 -15.44 -7.88
N GLU A 60 0.85 -15.94 -8.47
CA GLU A 60 0.85 -16.88 -9.59
C GLU A 60 1.44 -16.24 -10.86
N ARG A 61 1.37 -14.91 -10.96
CA ARG A 61 1.92 -14.13 -12.08
C ARG A 61 3.35 -13.63 -11.80
N GLY A 62 3.98 -14.11 -10.73
CA GLY A 62 5.29 -13.67 -10.25
C GLY A 62 5.22 -12.53 -9.25
N ASP A 63 6.38 -11.94 -8.93
CA ASP A 63 6.53 -10.91 -7.89
C ASP A 63 6.50 -9.47 -8.42
N ARG A 64 6.05 -9.27 -9.68
CA ARG A 64 6.02 -7.92 -10.25
C ARG A 64 5.06 -7.01 -9.49
N TYR A 65 3.86 -7.50 -9.21
CA TYR A 65 2.77 -6.79 -8.56
C TYR A 65 2.10 -7.66 -7.51
N GLY A 66 1.45 -7.03 -6.53
CA GLY A 66 0.69 -7.75 -5.51
C GLY A 66 0.50 -6.97 -4.21
N PHE A 67 0.20 -7.72 -3.17
CA PHE A 67 0.01 -7.26 -1.81
C PHE A 67 1.04 -7.91 -0.91
N TRP A 68 1.58 -7.19 0.05
CA TRP A 68 2.61 -7.72 0.96
C TRP A 68 2.31 -7.33 2.40
N ALA A 69 2.42 -8.29 3.29
CA ALA A 69 2.40 -8.04 4.72
C ALA A 69 3.59 -7.16 5.10
N ALA A 70 3.33 -6.11 5.86
CA ALA A 70 4.35 -5.28 6.47
C ALA A 70 4.63 -5.79 7.88
N VAL A 71 5.85 -6.23 8.12
CA VAL A 71 6.29 -6.79 9.40
C VAL A 71 7.42 -5.92 9.96
N GLU A 72 7.33 -5.57 11.24
CA GLU A 72 8.41 -4.85 11.92
C GLU A 72 9.63 -5.77 12.11
N ARG A 73 10.78 -5.41 11.56
CA ARG A 73 11.99 -6.27 11.61
C ARG A 73 12.42 -6.63 13.03
N ARG A 74 12.29 -5.69 13.97
CA ARG A 74 12.78 -5.86 15.34
C ARG A 74 11.93 -6.85 16.14
N THR A 75 10.63 -6.84 15.95
CA THR A 75 9.67 -7.61 16.79
C THR A 75 9.05 -8.80 16.06
N GLY A 76 9.08 -8.81 14.72
CA GLY A 76 8.30 -9.73 13.92
C GLY A 76 6.79 -9.43 13.89
N GLY A 77 6.37 -8.31 14.49
CA GLY A 77 4.96 -7.93 14.57
C GLY A 77 4.39 -7.49 13.24
N PHE A 78 3.15 -7.93 12.94
CA PHE A 78 2.40 -7.48 11.78
C PHE A 78 1.96 -6.02 11.98
N LEU A 79 2.31 -5.17 11.04
CA LEU A 79 1.96 -3.74 11.05
C LEU A 79 0.85 -3.39 10.06
N GLY A 80 0.48 -4.31 9.18
CA GLY A 80 -0.48 -4.07 8.11
C GLY A 80 0.02 -4.61 6.78
N TRP A 81 -0.35 -3.94 5.69
CA TRP A 81 0.05 -4.37 4.35
C TRP A 81 0.29 -3.18 3.41
N PHE A 82 1.03 -3.45 2.34
CA PHE A 82 1.21 -2.58 1.18
C PHE A 82 0.78 -3.31 -0.09
N HIS A 83 0.38 -2.57 -1.11
CA HIS A 83 0.25 -3.09 -2.46
C HIS A 83 0.94 -2.18 -3.48
N LEU A 84 1.34 -2.80 -4.58
CA LEU A 84 1.73 -2.15 -5.81
C LEU A 84 1.13 -2.97 -6.94
N ARG A 85 0.16 -2.43 -7.67
CA ARG A 85 -0.53 -3.13 -8.75
C ARG A 85 -1.25 -2.17 -9.66
N PRO A 86 -1.35 -2.43 -10.97
CA PRO A 86 -2.27 -1.70 -11.83
C PRO A 86 -3.72 -1.87 -11.38
N GLY A 87 -4.54 -0.84 -11.53
CA GLY A 87 -5.99 -0.97 -11.48
C GLY A 87 -6.52 -1.79 -12.68
N PRO A 88 -7.83 -2.13 -12.69
CA PRO A 88 -8.39 -2.95 -13.75
C PRO A 88 -8.21 -2.39 -15.18
N ASP A 89 -8.26 -1.06 -15.30
CA ASP A 89 -8.19 -0.34 -16.57
C ASP A 89 -6.85 0.42 -16.74
N ASP A 90 -5.91 0.26 -15.81
CA ASP A 90 -4.64 0.96 -15.86
C ASP A 90 -3.62 0.22 -16.74
N PRO A 91 -2.69 0.95 -17.38
CA PRO A 91 -1.54 0.35 -18.03
C PRO A 91 -0.65 -0.44 -17.05
N ASP A 92 -0.06 -1.54 -17.52
CA ASP A 92 0.84 -2.39 -16.70
C ASP A 92 2.06 -1.64 -16.14
N ASP A 93 2.45 -0.53 -16.77
CA ASP A 93 3.57 0.29 -16.32
C ASP A 93 3.17 1.50 -15.47
N GLU A 94 1.91 1.52 -14.99
CA GLU A 94 1.35 2.55 -14.11
C GLU A 94 0.64 1.96 -12.87
N PRO A 95 1.32 1.20 -12.01
CA PRO A 95 0.68 0.62 -10.83
C PRO A 95 0.28 1.67 -9.79
N GLU A 96 -0.81 1.34 -9.08
CA GLU A 96 -1.21 2.03 -7.86
C GLU A 96 -0.39 1.53 -6.67
N LEU A 97 0.05 2.47 -5.85
CA LEU A 97 0.62 2.24 -4.53
C LEU A 97 -0.45 2.47 -3.47
N GLY A 98 -0.67 1.49 -2.61
CA GLY A 98 -1.52 1.65 -1.45
C GLY A 98 -0.96 0.94 -0.22
N TYR A 99 -1.51 1.31 0.94
CA TYR A 99 -1.14 0.71 2.22
C TYR A 99 -2.26 0.90 3.24
N ARG A 100 -2.30 -0.03 4.20
CA ARG A 100 -3.13 0.03 5.39
C ARG A 100 -2.29 -0.47 6.57
N LEU A 101 -2.12 0.36 7.59
CA LEU A 101 -1.31 0.06 8.76
C LEU A 101 -2.14 0.20 10.04
N VAL A 102 -1.84 -0.62 11.05
CA VAL A 102 -2.40 -0.51 12.41
C VAL A 102 -2.19 0.90 12.96
N ALA A 103 -3.16 1.40 13.73
CA ALA A 103 -3.10 2.75 14.28
C ALA A 103 -1.84 3.01 15.13
N SER A 104 -1.35 2.00 15.86
CA SER A 104 -0.13 2.08 16.65
C SER A 104 1.17 2.28 15.84
N ALA A 105 1.12 2.03 14.53
CA ALA A 105 2.24 2.27 13.61
C ALA A 105 2.22 3.69 12.99
N TRP A 106 1.14 4.45 13.16
CA TRP A 106 1.00 5.77 12.57
C TRP A 106 1.93 6.79 13.23
N GLY A 107 2.29 7.84 12.46
CA GLY A 107 3.20 8.87 12.95
C GLY A 107 4.66 8.44 13.11
N ARG A 108 4.96 7.15 12.97
CA ARG A 108 6.29 6.56 13.17
C ARG A 108 7.11 6.43 11.87
N GLY A 109 6.56 6.86 10.74
CA GLY A 109 7.26 6.88 9.45
C GLY A 109 7.22 5.56 8.65
N TYR A 110 6.59 4.49 9.13
CA TYR A 110 6.54 3.20 8.44
C TYR A 110 5.88 3.28 7.05
N ALA A 111 4.75 4.02 6.93
CA ALA A 111 4.11 4.21 5.63
C ALA A 111 5.05 4.91 4.63
N THR A 112 5.77 5.94 5.06
CA THR A 112 6.74 6.66 4.22
C THR A 112 7.89 5.76 3.81
N GLU A 113 8.45 4.97 4.74
CA GLU A 113 9.56 4.07 4.50
C GLU A 113 9.20 2.97 3.49
N GLY A 114 8.10 2.25 3.72
CA GLY A 114 7.64 1.19 2.84
C GLY A 114 7.25 1.70 1.45
N SER A 115 6.52 2.83 1.39
CA SER A 115 6.12 3.45 0.12
C SER A 115 7.33 3.90 -0.71
N ARG A 116 8.32 4.54 -0.08
CA ARG A 116 9.56 4.97 -0.76
C ARG A 116 10.32 3.78 -1.34
N ALA A 117 10.43 2.70 -0.58
CA ALA A 117 11.11 1.49 -1.02
C ALA A 117 10.38 0.80 -2.18
N LEU A 118 9.04 0.75 -2.15
CA LEU A 118 8.23 0.22 -3.24
C LEU A 118 8.32 1.07 -4.51
N ILE A 119 8.26 2.41 -4.41
CA ILE A 119 8.45 3.30 -5.57
C ILE A 119 9.84 3.10 -6.18
N ARG A 120 10.88 3.01 -5.33
CA ARG A 120 12.25 2.76 -5.81
C ARG A 120 12.34 1.43 -6.56
N LYS A 121 11.78 0.36 -5.99
CA LYS A 121 11.74 -0.96 -6.63
C LYS A 121 10.97 -0.91 -7.94
N ALA A 122 9.81 -0.24 -7.97
CA ALA A 122 9.00 -0.06 -9.16
C ALA A 122 9.80 0.56 -10.33
N PHE A 123 10.57 1.61 -10.06
CA PHE A 123 11.32 2.31 -11.10
C PHE A 123 12.61 1.61 -11.51
N ILE A 124 13.33 1.02 -10.55
CA ILE A 124 14.67 0.45 -10.80
C ILE A 124 14.58 -0.99 -11.25
N ASP A 125 13.83 -1.82 -10.50
CA ASP A 125 13.81 -3.27 -10.73
C ASP A 125 12.72 -3.67 -11.73
N LEU A 126 11.54 -3.03 -11.65
CA LEU A 126 10.38 -3.38 -12.48
C LEU A 126 10.27 -2.54 -13.77
N GLY A 127 11.02 -1.44 -13.86
CA GLY A 127 11.05 -0.59 -15.03
C GLY A 127 9.74 0.16 -15.34
N VAL A 128 8.83 0.30 -14.33
CA VAL A 128 7.56 1.02 -14.54
C VAL A 128 7.80 2.49 -14.87
N ARG A 129 6.89 3.08 -15.60
CA ARG A 129 6.96 4.47 -16.03
C ARG A 129 6.48 5.44 -14.98
N ARG A 130 5.42 5.05 -14.26
CA ARG A 130 4.70 5.89 -13.31
C ARG A 130 4.17 5.03 -12.16
N VAL A 131 4.16 5.59 -10.95
CA VAL A 131 3.42 5.05 -9.79
C VAL A 131 2.43 6.11 -9.35
N TYR A 132 1.16 5.74 -9.16
CA TYR A 132 0.18 6.66 -8.63
C TYR A 132 -0.38 6.16 -7.30
N ALA A 133 -1.04 7.05 -6.58
CA ALA A 133 -1.81 6.74 -5.37
C ALA A 133 -3.00 7.68 -5.27
N THR A 134 -4.11 7.18 -4.74
CA THR A 134 -5.32 7.96 -4.52
C THR A 134 -5.71 7.95 -3.04
N THR A 135 -6.38 9.01 -2.60
CA THR A 135 -6.88 9.09 -1.23
C THR A 135 -7.99 10.13 -1.11
N MET A 136 -8.84 9.97 -0.11
CA MET A 136 -9.84 10.98 0.22
C MET A 136 -9.17 12.31 0.60
N VAL A 137 -9.78 13.44 0.22
CA VAL A 137 -9.27 14.80 0.52
C VAL A 137 -9.02 14.99 2.01
N VAL A 138 -9.90 14.45 2.84
CA VAL A 138 -9.85 14.57 4.31
C VAL A 138 -8.83 13.63 4.97
N ASN A 139 -8.28 12.66 4.24
CA ASN A 139 -7.26 11.75 4.75
C ASN A 139 -5.86 12.38 4.68
N VAL A 140 -5.64 13.37 5.54
CA VAL A 140 -4.39 14.15 5.61
C VAL A 140 -3.17 13.26 5.84
N GLY A 141 -3.31 12.22 6.66
CA GLY A 141 -2.23 11.28 6.94
C GLY A 141 -1.68 10.61 5.68
N SER A 142 -2.58 10.18 4.80
CA SER A 142 -2.21 9.48 3.57
C SER A 142 -1.54 10.42 2.55
N TRP A 143 -2.16 11.55 2.19
CA TRP A 143 -1.56 12.41 1.17
C TRP A 143 -0.24 13.05 1.60
N ARG A 144 -0.03 13.29 2.91
CA ARG A 144 1.29 13.72 3.43
C ARG A 144 2.38 12.66 3.26
N VAL A 145 2.03 11.37 3.34
CA VAL A 145 2.99 10.30 3.01
C VAL A 145 3.35 10.37 1.52
N MET A 146 2.36 10.54 0.64
CA MET A 146 2.58 10.66 -0.80
C MET A 146 3.55 11.80 -1.13
N GLU A 147 3.37 12.96 -0.50
CA GLU A 147 4.29 14.10 -0.66
C GLU A 147 5.71 13.79 -0.14
N LYS A 148 5.83 13.18 1.05
CA LYS A 148 7.12 12.82 1.65
C LYS A 148 7.92 11.80 0.83
N VAL A 149 7.25 10.97 0.04
CA VAL A 149 7.94 10.02 -0.85
C VAL A 149 8.20 10.59 -2.24
N GLY A 150 7.94 11.89 -2.44
CA GLY A 150 8.25 12.59 -3.68
C GLY A 150 7.18 12.46 -4.77
N MET A 151 5.97 12.04 -4.44
CA MET A 151 4.85 12.09 -5.37
C MET A 151 4.33 13.53 -5.49
N ARG A 152 3.79 13.89 -6.66
CA ARG A 152 3.25 15.20 -6.95
C ARG A 152 1.75 15.13 -7.14
N TYR A 153 1.04 16.09 -6.56
CA TYR A 153 -0.40 16.22 -6.72
C TYR A 153 -0.78 16.51 -8.17
N GLN A 154 -1.78 15.79 -8.69
CA GLN A 154 -2.26 15.88 -10.08
C GLN A 154 -3.70 16.39 -10.19
N GLY A 155 -4.34 16.70 -9.07
CA GLY A 155 -5.75 17.11 -9.06
C GLY A 155 -6.66 16.06 -8.42
N LEU A 156 -7.95 16.28 -8.57
CA LEU A 156 -8.98 15.33 -8.16
C LEU A 156 -9.27 14.35 -9.31
N ALA A 157 -9.55 13.11 -8.95
CA ALA A 157 -9.89 12.06 -9.91
C ALA A 157 -10.93 11.11 -9.31
N ASP A 158 -11.66 10.44 -10.16
CA ASP A 158 -12.64 9.44 -9.76
C ASP A 158 -12.03 8.04 -9.94
N TYR A 159 -12.08 7.24 -8.88
CA TYR A 159 -11.54 5.88 -8.86
C TYR A 159 -12.43 4.96 -8.03
N TYR A 160 -12.59 3.72 -8.47
CA TYR A 160 -13.34 2.67 -7.74
C TYR A 160 -14.75 3.08 -7.33
N GLY A 161 -15.44 3.86 -8.18
CA GLY A 161 -16.77 4.37 -7.87
C GLY A 161 -16.82 5.50 -6.84
N LEU A 162 -15.67 5.98 -6.37
CA LEU A 162 -15.54 7.14 -5.50
C LEU A 162 -15.14 8.36 -6.31
N ASN A 163 -15.81 9.50 -6.03
CA ASN A 163 -15.57 10.75 -6.73
C ASN A 163 -14.65 11.70 -5.92
N GLY A 164 -13.85 12.48 -6.64
CA GLY A 164 -13.08 13.57 -6.05
C GLY A 164 -11.96 13.15 -5.12
N LEU A 165 -11.33 12.00 -5.38
CA LEU A 165 -10.12 11.58 -4.66
C LEU A 165 -8.93 12.44 -5.09
N LYS A 166 -8.06 12.80 -4.13
CA LYS A 166 -6.75 13.36 -4.46
C LYS A 166 -5.90 12.29 -5.15
N LYS A 167 -5.40 12.60 -6.35
CA LYS A 167 -4.45 11.77 -7.08
C LYS A 167 -3.05 12.35 -6.96
N TYR A 168 -2.10 11.52 -6.60
CA TYR A 168 -0.67 11.81 -6.56
C TYR A 168 0.07 10.86 -7.48
N VAL A 169 1.16 11.34 -8.09
CA VAL A 169 1.94 10.58 -9.06
C VAL A 169 3.43 10.77 -8.80
N ALA A 170 4.20 9.70 -8.94
CA ALA A 170 5.64 9.72 -9.16
C ALA A 170 5.93 9.21 -10.58
N GLU A 171 6.77 9.89 -11.34
CA GLU A 171 7.22 9.44 -12.66
C GLU A 171 8.71 9.17 -12.64
N ARG A 172 9.12 8.06 -13.25
CA ARG A 172 10.51 7.62 -13.27
C ARG A 172 11.46 8.69 -13.80
N ARG A 173 11.03 9.50 -14.79
CA ARG A 173 11.86 10.52 -15.45
C ARG A 173 12.30 11.66 -14.53
N TRP A 174 11.55 11.96 -13.45
CA TRP A 174 11.87 13.09 -12.55
C TRP A 174 11.92 12.70 -11.08
N TRP A 175 11.52 11.49 -10.73
CA TRP A 175 11.54 11.06 -9.33
C TRP A 175 12.97 10.79 -8.88
N SER A 176 13.39 11.48 -7.84
CA SER A 176 14.59 11.14 -7.07
C SER A 176 14.13 10.76 -5.67
N ALA A 177 14.65 9.67 -5.13
CA ALA A 177 14.34 9.30 -3.75
C ALA A 177 14.70 10.48 -2.83
N PRO A 178 13.72 11.07 -2.09
CA PRO A 178 14.04 12.13 -1.15
C PRO A 178 15.10 11.65 -0.16
N LEU A 179 16.17 12.45 0.04
CA LEU A 179 17.20 12.16 1.02
C LEU A 179 16.64 12.45 2.41
N GLY A 180 16.77 11.49 3.31
CA GLY A 180 16.48 11.65 4.72
C GLY A 180 15.15 11.06 5.18
N PRO A 181 15.01 10.97 6.52
CA PRO A 181 13.88 10.37 7.19
C PRO A 181 12.58 11.13 6.94
#